data_27943f47aaab01f46c072e51ca566252
#
_entry.id   27943f47aaab01f46c072e51ca566252
#
_cell.length_a   1.000
_cell.length_b   1.000
_cell.length_c   1.000
_cell.angle_alpha   90.00
_cell.angle_beta   90.00
_cell.angle_gamma   90.00
#
_symmetry.space_group_name_H-M   'P 1'
#
loop_
_entity.id
_entity.type
_entity.pdbx_description
1 polymer ?
#
loop_
_entity_poly.entity_id
_entity_poly.type
_entity_poly.pdbx_seq_one_letter_code
_entity_poly.pdbx_strand_id
1 'polypeptide(L)'
;PNPNPNPNPNPNPNQVGGGRIELRGRALGRAWSLLAEAPAAGASQLTLIHDPEQMGWRVGDRIVVAPTAGQAREDAHATTVTGFAPGNVVLLGAPLLRELSWEFRAHEGTLALLTAEVINLSRNVLVTGDDFTHEACGPGAVDSTKICTYGLHTAARDSGSVMIAEHVRLERCGQRGVSGKYCLHLHQLSECAECKFHGNAIEYSQQRGIIVHGTHLATVSMNVLSDVRGSGIFIEDGNEMFNLFSHNVALCPWARGGAGTRRGCSLPGTDNLNADSATNQAGMWVLGQRNHVVGNRFPNHNNGMFFDAGGGQGGPGLVSRGGKACTNEQQLGRVQGNTNRGNARFGTYFLGPNYPKDTTQSLANDGMETDKASCKGFLPDGNDNGVSTLLLENVDEGNAFTGTYEQGDIQYRNHMASRTNNLIYWKETKNFADGCAAHLKGGLY
;
A
#
# COMPACT_ATOMS: atom_id res chain seq x y z
N PRO A 1 -22.76 -0.46 15.59
CA PRO A 1 -23.52 -0.87 14.44
C PRO A 1 -24.03 0.40 13.79
N ASN A 2 -23.32 0.82 12.73
CA ASN A 2 -23.76 1.94 11.94
C ASN A 2 -24.82 1.38 10.98
N PRO A 3 -26.08 1.85 11.00
CA PRO A 3 -27.02 1.40 10.01
C PRO A 3 -26.52 1.93 8.65
N ASN A 4 -26.20 0.98 7.80
CA ASN A 4 -25.93 1.21 6.40
C ASN A 4 -26.99 2.18 5.85
N PRO A 5 -26.63 3.33 5.27
CA PRO A 5 -27.64 4.15 4.64
C PRO A 5 -28.27 3.31 3.54
N ASN A 6 -29.56 3.10 3.72
CA ASN A 6 -30.50 2.41 2.88
C ASN A 6 -30.08 2.42 1.40
N PRO A 7 -29.88 1.27 0.76
CA PRO A 7 -29.75 1.26 -0.69
C PRO A 7 -30.99 1.95 -1.24
N ASN A 8 -30.79 3.01 -2.01
CA ASN A 8 -31.87 3.77 -2.61
C ASN A 8 -32.88 2.80 -3.24
N PRO A 9 -34.09 2.62 -2.68
CA PRO A 9 -35.03 1.61 -3.16
C PRO A 9 -35.65 1.94 -4.51
N ASN A 10 -35.25 3.06 -5.11
CA ASN A 10 -35.64 3.46 -6.45
C ASN A 10 -34.41 3.86 -7.24
N PRO A 11 -33.78 2.94 -8.00
CA PRO A 11 -32.85 3.38 -9.01
C PRO A 11 -33.60 4.33 -9.93
N ASN A 12 -33.17 5.60 -9.94
CA ASN A 12 -33.70 6.56 -10.91
C ASN A 12 -33.58 5.91 -12.30
N PRO A 13 -34.68 5.66 -13.02
CA PRO A 13 -34.64 4.96 -14.30
C PRO A 13 -33.85 5.71 -15.38
N ASN A 14 -33.41 6.93 -15.08
CA ASN A 14 -32.52 7.72 -15.91
C ASN A 14 -31.04 7.65 -15.46
N GLN A 15 -30.71 6.90 -14.42
CA GLN A 15 -29.33 6.57 -14.10
C GLN A 15 -28.86 5.46 -15.05
N VAL A 16 -28.32 5.89 -16.16
CA VAL A 16 -27.57 4.98 -17.06
C VAL A 16 -26.39 4.46 -16.23
N GLY A 17 -26.44 3.23 -15.80
CA GLY A 17 -25.34 2.59 -15.10
C GLY A 17 -24.09 2.63 -15.98
N GLY A 18 -22.99 3.13 -15.45
CA GLY A 18 -21.71 3.14 -16.14
C GLY A 18 -21.25 4.53 -16.60
N GLY A 19 -20.74 5.35 -15.67
CA GLY A 19 -19.98 6.55 -15.99
C GLY A 19 -18.52 6.24 -16.31
N ARG A 20 -17.88 7.07 -17.14
CA ARG A 20 -16.47 6.97 -17.45
C ARG A 20 -15.73 8.26 -17.09
N ILE A 21 -14.68 8.16 -16.28
CA ILE A 21 -13.79 9.27 -15.92
C ILE A 21 -12.39 8.93 -16.42
N GLU A 22 -11.83 9.82 -17.23
CA GLU A 22 -10.44 9.70 -17.68
C GLU A 22 -9.67 10.98 -17.36
N LEU A 23 -8.63 10.85 -16.58
CA LEU A 23 -7.68 11.90 -16.26
C LEU A 23 -6.32 11.48 -16.81
N ARG A 24 -5.77 12.23 -17.74
CA ARG A 24 -4.50 11.90 -18.39
C ARG A 24 -3.56 13.08 -18.39
N GLY A 25 -2.42 12.92 -17.73
CA GLY A 25 -1.31 13.85 -17.80
C GLY A 25 -0.27 13.43 -18.82
N ARG A 26 0.79 14.24 -18.92
CA ARG A 26 1.97 13.90 -19.73
C ARG A 26 2.61 12.62 -19.17
N ALA A 27 2.81 11.65 -20.02
CA ALA A 27 3.43 10.38 -19.65
C ALA A 27 4.86 10.59 -19.12
N LEU A 28 5.16 9.92 -18.03
CA LEU A 28 6.53 9.71 -17.54
C LEU A 28 6.92 8.27 -17.85
N GLY A 29 8.16 8.06 -18.27
CA GLY A 29 8.72 6.71 -18.41
C GLY A 29 8.81 5.99 -17.07
N ARG A 30 9.12 6.75 -15.99
CA ARG A 30 9.11 6.25 -14.62
C ARG A 30 8.78 7.38 -13.64
N ALA A 31 7.96 7.06 -12.64
CA ALA A 31 7.61 8.01 -11.57
C ALA A 31 8.65 8.05 -10.43
N TRP A 32 9.54 7.07 -10.36
CA TRP A 32 10.54 6.94 -9.29
C TRP A 32 11.79 6.17 -9.77
N SER A 33 12.87 6.34 -9.03
CA SER A 33 14.13 5.62 -9.21
C SER A 33 14.75 5.26 -7.85
N LEU A 34 15.91 4.65 -7.88
CA LEU A 34 16.74 4.36 -6.72
C LEU A 34 18.08 5.09 -6.86
N LEU A 35 18.75 5.34 -5.73
CA LEU A 35 20.12 5.80 -5.76
C LEU A 35 21.05 4.71 -6.29
N ALA A 36 22.03 5.11 -7.08
CA ALA A 36 23.08 4.24 -7.61
C ALA A 36 24.33 4.18 -6.70
N GLU A 37 24.44 5.12 -5.77
CA GLU A 37 25.55 5.22 -4.81
C GLU A 37 25.09 5.87 -3.50
N ALA A 38 25.94 5.89 -2.49
CA ALA A 38 25.70 6.51 -1.19
C ALA A 38 26.11 7.99 -1.22
N PRO A 39 25.16 8.95 -1.26
CA PRO A 39 25.48 10.35 -1.18
C PRO A 39 25.76 10.78 0.26
N ALA A 40 26.76 11.63 0.45
CA ALA A 40 27.06 12.23 1.75
C ALA A 40 26.06 13.33 2.17
N ALA A 41 26.03 13.66 3.45
CA ALA A 41 25.35 14.87 3.92
C ALA A 41 25.96 16.10 3.22
N GLY A 42 25.10 17.06 2.85
CA GLY A 42 25.52 18.25 2.08
C GLY A 42 25.63 18.03 0.58
N ALA A 43 25.42 16.82 0.07
CA ALA A 43 25.45 16.58 -1.39
C ALA A 43 24.35 17.38 -2.09
N SER A 44 24.71 18.10 -3.16
CA SER A 44 23.84 18.88 -4.01
C SER A 44 23.43 18.16 -5.29
N GLN A 45 23.75 16.88 -5.39
CA GLN A 45 23.41 16.03 -6.51
C GLN A 45 23.17 14.58 -6.06
N LEU A 46 22.44 13.84 -6.88
CA LEU A 46 22.18 12.40 -6.70
C LEU A 46 22.46 11.66 -7.99
N THR A 47 23.09 10.51 -7.88
CA THR A 47 23.22 9.57 -9.01
C THR A 47 22.12 8.52 -8.90
N LEU A 48 21.32 8.38 -9.96
CA LEU A 48 20.21 7.43 -10.02
C LEU A 48 20.59 6.18 -10.83
N ILE A 49 19.92 5.06 -10.56
CA ILE A 49 20.09 3.85 -11.38
C ILE A 49 19.47 3.97 -12.79
N HIS A 50 18.53 4.90 -12.97
CA HIS A 50 17.89 5.16 -14.25
C HIS A 50 18.22 6.59 -14.70
N ASP A 51 18.29 6.79 -16.00
CA ASP A 51 18.46 8.10 -16.61
C ASP A 51 17.23 8.98 -16.35
N PRO A 52 17.38 10.11 -15.63
CA PRO A 52 16.26 10.97 -15.28
C PRO A 52 15.59 11.64 -16.49
N GLU A 53 16.33 11.96 -17.53
CA GLU A 53 15.76 12.55 -18.75
C GLU A 53 14.95 11.53 -19.55
N GLN A 54 15.44 10.28 -19.65
CA GLN A 54 14.67 9.17 -20.25
C GLN A 54 13.43 8.81 -19.41
N MET A 55 13.48 8.98 -18.08
CA MET A 55 12.29 8.87 -17.23
C MET A 55 11.27 9.99 -17.50
N GLY A 56 11.63 11.04 -18.24
CA GLY A 56 10.77 12.18 -18.52
C GLY A 56 10.75 13.23 -17.41
N TRP A 57 11.70 13.19 -16.48
CA TRP A 57 11.85 14.19 -15.41
C TRP A 57 12.36 15.52 -16.02
N ARG A 58 12.06 16.63 -15.35
CA ARG A 58 12.37 17.97 -15.82
C ARG A 58 12.95 18.84 -14.71
N VAL A 59 13.69 19.86 -15.13
CA VAL A 59 14.07 20.96 -14.23
C VAL A 59 12.80 21.61 -13.68
N GLY A 60 12.79 21.86 -12.38
CA GLY A 60 11.64 22.33 -11.62
C GLY A 60 10.78 21.22 -11.02
N ASP A 61 10.98 19.95 -11.38
CA ASP A 61 10.24 18.86 -10.79
C ASP A 61 10.54 18.75 -9.28
N ARG A 62 9.49 18.56 -8.49
CA ARG A 62 9.57 18.28 -7.06
C ARG A 62 9.85 16.80 -6.86
N ILE A 63 10.89 16.50 -6.13
CA ILE A 63 11.26 15.12 -5.77
C ILE A 63 11.34 14.95 -4.25
N VAL A 64 11.14 13.72 -3.80
CA VAL A 64 11.33 13.33 -2.40
C VAL A 64 12.22 12.11 -2.35
N VAL A 65 13.24 12.16 -1.50
CA VAL A 65 14.22 11.10 -1.27
C VAL A 65 13.89 10.42 0.05
N ALA A 66 13.68 9.12 0.05
CA ALA A 66 13.37 8.36 1.23
C ALA A 66 14.55 8.30 2.20
N PRO A 67 14.34 8.32 3.52
CA PRO A 67 15.42 8.14 4.49
C PRO A 67 15.93 6.68 4.48
N THR A 68 17.17 6.47 4.92
CA THR A 68 17.79 5.13 4.99
C THR A 68 18.16 4.68 6.40
N ALA A 69 17.96 5.50 7.43
CA ALA A 69 18.35 5.17 8.80
C ALA A 69 17.57 4.01 9.44
N GLY A 70 16.45 3.62 8.86
CA GLY A 70 15.61 2.55 9.39
C GLY A 70 14.73 2.98 10.58
N GLN A 71 13.80 2.11 10.95
CA GLN A 71 12.93 2.24 12.14
C GLN A 71 12.09 3.53 12.17
N ALA A 72 11.82 4.14 11.01
CA ALA A 72 11.12 5.42 10.86
C ALA A 72 11.69 6.55 11.75
N ARG A 73 13.01 6.63 11.85
CA ARG A 73 13.69 7.60 12.74
C ARG A 73 13.97 8.94 12.08
N GLU A 74 13.88 9.03 10.77
CA GLU A 74 14.25 10.22 10.01
C GLU A 74 13.14 10.68 9.07
N ASP A 75 13.14 12.00 8.85
CA ASP A 75 12.30 12.60 7.82
C ASP A 75 12.93 12.38 6.43
N ALA A 76 12.09 12.26 5.41
CA ALA A 76 12.51 12.26 4.02
C ALA A 76 13.02 13.65 3.61
N HIS A 77 13.84 13.69 2.57
CA HIS A 77 14.35 14.94 2.01
C HIS A 77 13.55 15.35 0.78
N ALA A 78 12.80 16.44 0.88
CA ALA A 78 12.08 17.03 -0.24
C ALA A 78 12.88 18.17 -0.86
N THR A 79 13.03 18.16 -2.19
CA THR A 79 13.77 19.17 -2.94
C THR A 79 13.22 19.29 -4.36
N THR A 80 13.83 20.16 -5.17
CA THR A 80 13.51 20.33 -6.59
C THR A 80 14.69 19.94 -7.46
N VAL A 81 14.42 19.50 -8.68
CA VAL A 81 15.42 19.26 -9.72
C VAL A 81 15.84 20.61 -10.29
N THR A 82 17.13 20.94 -10.27
CA THR A 82 17.67 22.18 -10.86
C THR A 82 18.44 21.94 -12.15
N GLY A 83 18.77 20.69 -12.45
CA GLY A 83 19.48 20.30 -13.67
C GLY A 83 19.78 18.81 -13.70
N PHE A 84 20.40 18.40 -14.80
CA PHE A 84 20.91 17.05 -15.00
C PHE A 84 22.37 17.11 -15.42
N ALA A 85 23.12 16.04 -15.15
CA ALA A 85 24.50 15.87 -15.61
C ALA A 85 24.70 14.44 -16.11
N PRO A 86 25.75 14.19 -16.93
CA PRO A 86 26.04 12.86 -17.43
C PRO A 86 26.18 11.81 -16.31
N GLY A 87 25.78 10.56 -16.59
CA GLY A 87 25.86 9.47 -15.61
C GLY A 87 24.63 9.38 -14.70
N ASN A 88 23.46 9.76 -15.21
CA ASN A 88 22.18 9.69 -14.48
C ASN A 88 22.12 10.61 -13.25
N VAL A 89 22.79 11.73 -13.31
CA VAL A 89 22.90 12.69 -12.20
C VAL A 89 21.77 13.70 -12.23
N VAL A 90 21.13 13.88 -11.07
CA VAL A 90 20.12 14.93 -10.79
C VAL A 90 20.75 15.96 -9.87
N LEU A 91 20.71 17.24 -10.27
CA LEU A 91 21.13 18.37 -9.44
C LEU A 91 19.96 18.85 -8.57
N LEU A 92 20.24 19.15 -7.30
CA LEU A 92 19.25 19.45 -6.28
C LEU A 92 19.16 20.94 -5.99
N GLY A 93 17.95 21.45 -5.77
CA GLY A 93 17.70 22.81 -5.33
C GLY A 93 18.05 23.07 -3.86
N ALA A 94 18.03 22.01 -3.05
CA ALA A 94 18.52 22.03 -1.68
C ALA A 94 19.41 20.81 -1.43
N PRO A 95 20.57 20.98 -0.78
CA PRO A 95 21.50 19.89 -0.51
C PRO A 95 20.89 18.91 0.49
N LEU A 96 21.32 17.66 0.43
CA LEU A 96 20.90 16.61 1.37
C LEU A 96 21.23 17.01 2.83
N LEU A 97 20.26 16.85 3.70
CA LEU A 97 20.45 17.13 5.13
C LEU A 97 21.28 16.03 5.82
N ARG A 98 21.32 14.83 5.26
CA ARG A 98 21.95 13.64 5.87
C ARG A 98 22.58 12.77 4.79
N GLU A 99 23.53 11.95 5.20
CA GLU A 99 24.02 10.86 4.37
C GLU A 99 22.92 9.80 4.18
N LEU A 100 22.97 9.11 3.04
CA LEU A 100 22.07 8.01 2.74
C LEU A 100 22.89 6.75 2.47
N SER A 101 22.40 5.61 2.94
CA SER A 101 23.09 4.34 2.71
C SER A 101 22.76 3.75 1.35
N TRP A 102 23.73 3.03 0.82
CA TRP A 102 23.61 2.20 -0.37
C TRP A 102 24.33 0.88 -0.11
N GLU A 103 23.64 -0.22 -0.37
CA GLU A 103 24.22 -1.55 -0.18
C GLU A 103 23.60 -2.51 -1.19
N PHE A 104 24.42 -3.30 -1.83
CA PHE A 104 23.98 -4.41 -2.65
C PHE A 104 24.30 -5.73 -1.93
N ARG A 105 23.28 -6.56 -1.78
CA ARG A 105 23.43 -7.90 -1.19
C ARG A 105 23.03 -8.96 -2.18
N ALA A 106 23.86 -10.02 -2.22
CA ALA A 106 23.61 -11.20 -3.02
C ALA A 106 23.91 -12.44 -2.17
N HIS A 107 22.98 -13.36 -2.11
CA HIS A 107 23.16 -14.64 -1.42
C HIS A 107 22.23 -15.69 -2.02
N GLU A 108 22.77 -16.81 -2.49
CA GLU A 108 22.03 -17.97 -3.00
C GLU A 108 20.85 -17.64 -3.94
N GLY A 109 21.05 -16.71 -4.87
CA GLY A 109 20.03 -16.29 -5.82
C GLY A 109 19.09 -15.18 -5.33
N THR A 110 19.23 -14.76 -4.08
CA THR A 110 18.55 -13.54 -3.58
C THR A 110 19.42 -12.34 -3.87
N LEU A 111 18.87 -11.36 -4.58
CA LEU A 111 19.54 -10.10 -4.90
C LEU A 111 18.72 -8.96 -4.31
N ALA A 112 19.36 -8.09 -3.55
CA ALA A 112 18.70 -6.94 -2.97
C ALA A 112 19.57 -5.68 -3.08
N LEU A 113 19.00 -4.63 -3.64
CA LEU A 113 19.56 -3.28 -3.60
C LEU A 113 18.89 -2.50 -2.49
N LEU A 114 19.64 -2.26 -1.41
CA LEU A 114 19.21 -1.55 -0.21
C LEU A 114 19.65 -0.10 -0.32
N THR A 115 18.78 0.76 -0.80
CA THR A 115 19.07 2.17 -1.02
C THR A 115 17.80 3.00 -0.99
N ALA A 116 17.92 4.32 -1.02
CA ALA A 116 16.78 5.23 -0.99
C ALA A 116 15.99 5.22 -2.30
N GLU A 117 14.70 5.25 -2.17
CA GLU A 117 13.76 5.60 -3.23
C GLU A 117 13.80 7.11 -3.47
N VAL A 118 13.82 7.51 -4.74
CA VAL A 118 13.66 8.90 -5.16
C VAL A 118 12.40 8.98 -6.00
N ILE A 119 11.37 9.64 -5.47
CA ILE A 119 10.06 9.77 -6.13
C ILE A 119 9.89 11.15 -6.73
N ASN A 120 9.29 11.23 -7.92
CA ASN A 120 8.94 12.48 -8.58
C ASN A 120 7.44 12.74 -8.39
N LEU A 121 7.11 13.84 -7.72
CA LEU A 121 5.75 14.25 -7.40
C LEU A 121 5.14 15.22 -8.43
N SER A 122 5.91 15.68 -9.42
CA SER A 122 5.42 16.65 -10.40
C SER A 122 4.65 15.98 -11.54
N ARG A 123 3.51 16.57 -11.87
CA ARG A 123 2.69 16.22 -13.04
C ARG A 123 2.14 17.51 -13.64
N ASN A 124 1.81 17.49 -14.92
CA ASN A 124 1.26 18.66 -15.61
C ASN A 124 -0.27 18.80 -15.47
N VAL A 125 -0.95 17.77 -14.98
CA VAL A 125 -2.36 17.82 -14.60
C VAL A 125 -2.42 17.72 -13.10
N LEU A 126 -3.01 18.73 -12.46
CA LEU A 126 -3.20 18.81 -11.01
C LEU A 126 -4.70 18.77 -10.69
N VAL A 127 -5.07 17.89 -9.80
CA VAL A 127 -6.38 17.81 -9.18
C VAL A 127 -6.19 18.06 -7.69
N THR A 128 -6.73 19.16 -7.17
CA THR A 128 -6.47 19.59 -5.80
C THR A 128 -7.75 19.95 -5.05
N GLY A 129 -7.73 19.73 -3.75
CA GLY A 129 -8.74 20.23 -2.83
C GLY A 129 -8.41 21.62 -2.30
N ASP A 130 -9.21 22.07 -1.34
CA ASP A 130 -8.99 23.34 -0.65
C ASP A 130 -7.67 23.31 0.14
N ASP A 131 -7.13 24.49 0.39
CA ASP A 131 -5.94 24.62 1.22
C ASP A 131 -6.30 24.31 2.68
N PHE A 132 -5.55 23.35 3.24
CA PHE A 132 -5.67 23.01 4.65
C PHE A 132 -4.29 22.76 5.25
N THR A 133 -4.15 23.07 6.52
CA THR A 133 -2.96 22.69 7.27
C THR A 133 -3.27 21.49 8.16
N HIS A 134 -2.29 20.62 8.36
CA HIS A 134 -2.45 19.51 9.30
C HIS A 134 -2.70 19.99 10.73
N GLU A 135 -2.31 21.22 11.08
CA GLU A 135 -2.57 21.85 12.36
C GLU A 135 -4.07 22.13 12.57
N ALA A 136 -4.81 22.47 11.52
CA ALA A 136 -6.26 22.69 11.61
C ALA A 136 -7.00 21.43 12.08
N CYS A 137 -6.38 20.26 11.88
CA CYS A 137 -6.88 18.96 12.30
C CYS A 137 -6.07 18.40 13.49
N GLY A 138 -5.70 19.22 14.46
CA GLY A 138 -4.91 18.86 15.62
C GLY A 138 -5.51 17.75 16.49
N PRO A 139 -4.70 17.15 17.39
CA PRO A 139 -5.14 16.01 18.22
C PRO A 139 -6.32 16.31 19.15
N GLY A 140 -6.65 17.56 19.40
CA GLY A 140 -7.83 17.97 20.17
C GLY A 140 -9.04 18.41 19.33
N ALA A 141 -8.91 18.44 18.01
CA ALA A 141 -9.94 18.96 17.11
C ALA A 141 -10.88 17.89 16.58
N VAL A 142 -10.73 16.63 16.98
CA VAL A 142 -11.54 15.55 16.46
C VAL A 142 -12.69 15.23 17.39
N ASP A 143 -13.71 15.96 17.22
CA ASP A 143 -15.05 15.46 17.37
C ASP A 143 -15.31 14.56 16.15
N SER A 144 -15.64 13.30 16.37
CA SER A 144 -15.96 12.31 15.34
C SER A 144 -17.10 12.76 14.43
N THR A 145 -17.78 13.86 14.77
CA THR A 145 -18.85 14.46 14.02
C THR A 145 -18.41 15.66 13.17
N LYS A 146 -17.16 16.11 13.30
CA LYS A 146 -16.65 17.27 12.55
C LYS A 146 -15.66 16.85 11.49
N ILE A 147 -16.03 17.14 10.26
CA ILE A 147 -15.13 17.10 9.11
C ILE A 147 -14.08 18.19 9.31
N CYS A 148 -12.83 17.81 9.56
CA CYS A 148 -11.78 18.78 9.81
C CYS A 148 -11.12 19.30 8.53
N THR A 149 -11.42 18.69 7.39
CA THR A 149 -11.00 19.15 6.07
C THR A 149 -12.06 18.88 5.02
N TYR A 150 -12.14 19.77 4.04
CA TYR A 150 -12.90 19.55 2.82
C TYR A 150 -11.99 19.07 1.68
N GLY A 151 -11.07 18.16 2.01
CA GLY A 151 -10.15 17.59 1.04
C GLY A 151 -10.88 17.00 -0.16
N LEU A 152 -10.26 17.14 -1.32
CA LEU A 152 -10.71 16.52 -2.56
C LEU A 152 -10.95 15.02 -2.34
N HIS A 153 -11.98 14.47 -2.93
CA HIS A 153 -12.11 13.03 -3.13
C HIS A 153 -12.63 12.73 -4.53
N THR A 154 -12.17 11.62 -5.08
CA THR A 154 -12.66 11.12 -6.36
C THR A 154 -13.13 9.68 -6.18
N ALA A 155 -14.22 9.31 -6.84
CA ALA A 155 -14.73 7.95 -6.80
C ALA A 155 -15.45 7.60 -8.11
N ALA A 156 -15.13 6.42 -8.66
CA ALA A 156 -16.03 5.73 -9.54
C ALA A 156 -16.91 4.81 -8.69
N ARG A 157 -18.19 4.79 -8.95
CA ARG A 157 -19.19 4.04 -8.18
C ARG A 157 -20.06 3.22 -9.09
N ASP A 158 -20.51 2.10 -8.56
CA ASP A 158 -21.47 1.19 -9.16
C ASP A 158 -20.90 0.40 -10.37
N SER A 159 -21.43 -0.78 -10.56
CA SER A 159 -21.04 -1.70 -11.62
C SER A 159 -21.18 -1.06 -13.00
N GLY A 160 -20.20 -1.27 -13.86
CA GLY A 160 -20.14 -0.71 -15.20
C GLY A 160 -19.52 0.69 -15.29
N SER A 161 -19.18 1.32 -14.16
CA SER A 161 -18.37 2.55 -14.19
C SER A 161 -16.90 2.24 -14.39
N VAL A 162 -16.20 3.13 -15.08
CA VAL A 162 -14.75 3.03 -15.36
C VAL A 162 -14.03 4.29 -14.89
N MET A 163 -12.91 4.11 -14.20
CA MET A 163 -12.03 5.22 -13.84
C MET A 163 -10.59 4.94 -14.27
N ILE A 164 -10.06 5.86 -15.07
CA ILE A 164 -8.67 5.86 -15.50
C ILE A 164 -8.02 7.15 -15.04
N ALA A 165 -6.95 7.04 -14.27
CA ALA A 165 -6.10 8.17 -13.90
C ALA A 165 -4.65 7.81 -14.23
N GLU A 166 -4.05 8.54 -15.17
CA GLU A 166 -2.70 8.28 -15.63
C GLU A 166 -1.87 9.57 -15.61
N HIS A 167 -0.74 9.51 -14.92
CA HIS A 167 0.23 10.61 -14.84
C HIS A 167 -0.38 11.94 -14.36
N VAL A 168 -1.29 11.89 -13.41
CA VAL A 168 -1.88 13.06 -12.77
C VAL A 168 -1.36 13.22 -11.34
N ARG A 169 -1.35 14.45 -10.85
CA ARG A 169 -1.09 14.76 -9.45
C ARG A 169 -2.41 15.03 -8.74
N LEU A 170 -2.61 14.36 -7.61
CA LEU A 170 -3.67 14.66 -6.68
C LEU A 170 -3.03 15.16 -5.38
N GLU A 171 -3.50 16.27 -4.88
CA GLU A 171 -3.03 16.79 -3.59
C GLU A 171 -4.18 17.38 -2.78
N ARG A 172 -3.95 17.52 -1.46
CA ARG A 172 -4.98 18.01 -0.53
C ARG A 172 -6.27 17.23 -0.67
N CYS A 173 -6.12 15.92 -0.66
CA CYS A 173 -7.21 14.98 -0.88
C CYS A 173 -7.46 14.13 0.38
N GLY A 174 -8.58 13.43 0.36
CA GLY A 174 -9.05 12.67 1.50
C GLY A 174 -9.70 13.54 2.59
N GLN A 175 -10.72 13.02 3.22
CA GLN A 175 -11.41 13.70 4.32
C GLN A 175 -11.27 12.89 5.59
N ARG A 176 -10.58 13.46 6.57
CA ARG A 176 -10.27 12.79 7.82
C ARG A 176 -11.53 12.38 8.56
N GLY A 177 -11.56 11.13 9.04
CA GLY A 177 -12.71 10.59 9.77
C GLY A 177 -13.95 10.32 8.93
N VAL A 178 -13.90 10.51 7.61
CA VAL A 178 -15.03 10.28 6.71
C VAL A 178 -14.72 9.10 5.79
N SER A 179 -15.42 7.99 6.02
CA SER A 179 -15.31 6.79 5.18
C SER A 179 -15.74 7.08 3.74
N GLY A 180 -15.07 6.50 2.77
CA GLY A 180 -15.39 6.67 1.34
C GLY A 180 -14.81 7.94 0.70
N LYS A 181 -14.24 8.87 1.48
CA LYS A 181 -13.69 10.14 1.00
C LYS A 181 -12.17 10.07 0.88
N TYR A 182 -11.69 9.43 -0.19
CA TYR A 182 -10.29 9.14 -0.46
C TYR A 182 -9.79 9.86 -1.72
N CYS A 183 -8.48 9.83 -1.98
CA CYS A 183 -7.93 10.53 -3.14
C CYS A 183 -8.35 9.87 -4.46
N LEU A 184 -8.09 8.57 -4.62
CA LEU A 184 -8.53 7.75 -5.76
C LEU A 184 -9.28 6.53 -5.25
N HIS A 185 -10.53 6.35 -5.67
CA HIS A 185 -11.39 5.32 -5.12
C HIS A 185 -12.19 4.58 -6.20
N LEU A 186 -11.94 3.30 -6.36
CA LEU A 186 -12.81 2.39 -7.09
C LEU A 186 -13.80 1.78 -6.09
N HIS A 187 -15.08 2.12 -6.20
CA HIS A 187 -16.10 1.78 -5.21
C HIS A 187 -17.14 0.83 -5.79
N GLN A 188 -17.02 -0.45 -5.47
CA GLN A 188 -17.99 -1.49 -5.80
C GLN A 188 -18.30 -1.58 -7.31
N LEU A 189 -17.25 -1.54 -8.12
CA LEU A 189 -17.38 -1.61 -9.57
C LEU A 189 -17.54 -3.03 -10.08
N SER A 190 -17.32 -4.04 -9.22
CA SER A 190 -17.25 -5.43 -9.64
C SER A 190 -16.06 -5.67 -10.58
N GLU A 191 -16.25 -6.27 -11.73
CA GLU A 191 -15.18 -6.50 -12.70
C GLU A 191 -14.90 -5.21 -13.49
N CYS A 192 -13.69 -4.68 -13.38
CA CYS A 192 -13.25 -3.50 -14.12
C CYS A 192 -11.81 -3.64 -14.64
N ALA A 193 -11.62 -4.46 -15.67
CA ALA A 193 -10.31 -4.65 -16.30
C ALA A 193 -9.76 -3.38 -16.97
N GLU A 194 -10.63 -2.43 -17.31
CA GLU A 194 -10.23 -1.12 -17.84
C GLU A 194 -9.80 -0.13 -16.75
N CYS A 195 -10.20 -0.34 -15.49
CA CYS A 195 -9.85 0.55 -14.40
C CYS A 195 -8.34 0.58 -14.17
N LYS A 196 -7.77 1.79 -14.22
CA LYS A 196 -6.32 1.94 -14.20
C LYS A 196 -5.89 3.20 -13.47
N PHE A 197 -5.01 3.02 -12.48
CA PHE A 197 -4.29 4.11 -11.84
C PHE A 197 -2.79 3.92 -12.11
N HIS A 198 -2.23 4.72 -13.01
CA HIS A 198 -0.87 4.53 -13.47
C HIS A 198 -0.04 5.81 -13.42
N GLY A 199 1.14 5.74 -12.82
CA GLY A 199 2.12 6.84 -12.85
C GLY A 199 1.65 8.11 -12.13
N ASN A 200 0.62 8.05 -11.30
CA ASN A 200 0.10 9.21 -10.58
C ASN A 200 1.01 9.60 -9.41
N ALA A 201 0.89 10.86 -8.98
CA ALA A 201 1.48 11.35 -7.75
C ALA A 201 0.37 11.77 -6.77
N ILE A 202 0.43 11.29 -5.53
CA ILE A 202 -0.50 11.68 -4.46
C ILE A 202 0.30 12.28 -3.33
N GLU A 203 -0.08 13.49 -2.90
CA GLU A 203 0.59 14.18 -1.80
C GLU A 203 -0.44 14.89 -0.90
N TYR A 204 -0.14 15.01 0.38
CA TYR A 204 -0.98 15.69 1.39
C TYR A 204 -2.39 15.11 1.48
N SER A 205 -2.50 13.79 1.65
CA SER A 205 -3.79 13.17 1.90
C SER A 205 -4.13 13.13 3.39
N GLN A 206 -5.36 13.53 3.76
CA GLN A 206 -5.88 13.42 5.13
C GLN A 206 -6.53 12.07 5.42
N GLN A 207 -6.57 11.18 4.42
CA GLN A 207 -7.14 9.85 4.51
C GLN A 207 -6.30 8.90 3.63
N ARG A 208 -6.78 7.70 3.33
CA ARG A 208 -6.13 6.73 2.43
C ARG A 208 -5.88 7.32 1.04
N GLY A 209 -4.82 6.87 0.38
CA GLY A 209 -4.45 7.38 -0.95
C GLY A 209 -5.22 6.73 -2.09
N ILE A 210 -4.95 5.45 -2.36
CA ILE A 210 -5.59 4.67 -3.44
C ILE A 210 -6.38 3.52 -2.81
N ILE A 211 -7.67 3.45 -3.16
CA ILE A 211 -8.58 2.44 -2.63
C ILE A 211 -9.16 1.61 -3.76
N VAL A 212 -9.07 0.30 -3.58
CA VAL A 212 -9.80 -0.68 -4.38
C VAL A 212 -10.81 -1.36 -3.44
N HIS A 213 -12.10 -1.07 -3.65
CA HIS A 213 -13.20 -1.53 -2.83
C HIS A 213 -14.22 -2.25 -3.69
N GLY A 214 -14.49 -3.51 -3.42
CA GLY A 214 -15.44 -4.35 -4.18
C GLY A 214 -15.19 -4.32 -5.68
N THR A 215 -13.91 -4.21 -6.10
CA THR A 215 -13.51 -4.06 -7.50
C THR A 215 -12.43 -5.08 -7.84
N HIS A 216 -12.54 -5.69 -9.01
CA HIS A 216 -11.69 -6.77 -9.48
C HIS A 216 -11.03 -6.42 -10.80
N LEU A 217 -9.88 -7.04 -11.11
CA LEU A 217 -9.14 -6.94 -12.38
C LEU A 217 -8.51 -5.57 -12.66
N ALA A 218 -8.58 -4.62 -11.73
CA ALA A 218 -8.02 -3.28 -11.91
C ALA A 218 -6.48 -3.30 -11.85
N THR A 219 -5.85 -2.30 -12.47
CA THR A 219 -4.40 -2.10 -12.44
C THR A 219 -4.04 -0.82 -11.69
N VAL A 220 -3.20 -0.95 -10.67
CA VAL A 220 -2.60 0.15 -9.89
C VAL A 220 -1.10 0.05 -9.98
N SER A 221 -0.46 0.90 -10.79
CA SER A 221 0.95 0.71 -11.12
C SER A 221 1.74 2.00 -11.22
N MET A 222 3.03 1.96 -10.86
CA MET A 222 3.99 3.08 -10.99
C MET A 222 3.55 4.37 -10.29
N ASN A 223 2.57 4.31 -9.36
CA ASN A 223 2.15 5.48 -8.60
C ASN A 223 3.16 5.80 -7.50
N VAL A 224 3.28 7.08 -7.17
CA VAL A 224 4.09 7.56 -6.06
C VAL A 224 3.21 8.33 -5.09
N LEU A 225 3.31 7.97 -3.82
CA LEU A 225 2.51 8.55 -2.75
C LEU A 225 3.45 9.10 -1.67
N SER A 226 3.17 10.30 -1.19
CA SER A 226 3.91 10.95 -0.10
C SER A 226 2.95 11.67 0.82
N ASP A 227 3.18 11.60 2.13
CA ASP A 227 2.34 12.24 3.15
C ASP A 227 0.85 11.86 3.05
N VAL A 228 0.59 10.57 3.03
CA VAL A 228 -0.75 9.98 3.10
C VAL A 228 -1.01 9.58 4.55
N ARG A 229 -2.03 10.16 5.18
CA ARG A 229 -2.29 10.01 6.63
C ARG A 229 -3.07 8.76 7.01
N GLY A 230 -3.55 7.99 6.06
CA GLY A 230 -4.01 6.63 6.22
C GLY A 230 -3.03 5.66 5.55
N SER A 231 -3.48 4.47 5.20
CA SER A 231 -2.66 3.58 4.38
C SER A 231 -2.50 4.13 2.96
N GLY A 232 -1.30 3.99 2.40
CA GLY A 232 -1.00 4.51 1.06
C GLY A 232 -1.93 3.89 0.00
N ILE A 233 -1.95 2.57 -0.06
CA ILE A 233 -2.83 1.77 -0.92
C ILE A 233 -3.65 0.85 -0.01
N PHE A 234 -4.94 0.68 -0.31
CA PHE A 234 -5.86 -0.08 0.54
C PHE A 234 -6.82 -0.94 -0.27
N ILE A 235 -6.93 -2.21 0.09
CA ILE A 235 -7.93 -3.16 -0.39
C ILE A 235 -8.93 -3.36 0.75
N GLU A 236 -10.23 -3.05 0.52
CA GLU A 236 -11.13 -2.71 1.63
C GLU A 236 -11.98 -3.86 2.19
N ASP A 237 -12.57 -4.71 1.34
CA ASP A 237 -13.57 -5.70 1.80
C ASP A 237 -13.03 -7.13 1.97
N GLY A 238 -11.93 -7.46 1.30
CA GLY A 238 -11.34 -8.80 1.33
C GLY A 238 -11.87 -9.73 0.24
N ASN A 239 -12.82 -9.31 -0.54
CA ASN A 239 -13.35 -10.07 -1.69
C ASN A 239 -12.79 -9.62 -3.03
N GLU A 240 -12.00 -8.56 -3.04
CA GLU A 240 -11.34 -8.05 -4.24
C GLU A 240 -10.31 -9.07 -4.74
N MET A 241 -10.35 -9.33 -6.06
CA MET A 241 -9.53 -10.38 -6.67
C MET A 241 -8.87 -9.92 -7.95
N PHE A 242 -7.71 -10.50 -8.20
CA PHE A 242 -6.98 -10.38 -9.47
C PHE A 242 -6.62 -8.95 -9.87
N ASN A 243 -6.65 -8.03 -8.91
CA ASN A 243 -6.09 -6.70 -9.14
C ASN A 243 -4.56 -6.77 -9.15
N LEU A 244 -3.93 -5.96 -9.99
CA LEU A 244 -2.48 -5.85 -10.07
C LEU A 244 -1.99 -4.56 -9.42
N PHE A 245 -1.28 -4.68 -8.32
CA PHE A 245 -0.56 -3.59 -7.67
C PHE A 245 0.92 -3.75 -7.96
N SER A 246 1.48 -2.91 -8.84
CA SER A 246 2.86 -3.13 -9.28
C SER A 246 3.70 -1.86 -9.34
N HIS A 247 4.93 -1.96 -8.82
CA HIS A 247 5.94 -0.90 -8.90
C HIS A 247 5.48 0.45 -8.34
N ASN A 248 4.59 0.44 -7.36
CA ASN A 248 4.20 1.66 -6.64
C ASN A 248 5.22 1.96 -5.53
N VAL A 249 5.37 3.23 -5.20
CA VAL A 249 6.09 3.67 -4.01
C VAL A 249 5.14 4.46 -3.14
N ALA A 250 4.85 3.97 -1.94
CA ALA A 250 4.23 4.78 -0.91
C ALA A 250 5.30 5.10 0.15
N LEU A 251 5.59 6.38 0.30
CA LEU A 251 6.62 6.89 1.20
C LEU A 251 5.97 7.72 2.31
N CYS A 252 6.25 7.39 3.56
CA CYS A 252 5.96 8.31 4.66
C CYS A 252 7.14 9.30 4.84
N PRO A 253 6.94 10.61 4.59
CA PRO A 253 8.03 11.57 4.67
C PRO A 253 8.41 11.96 6.11
N TRP A 254 7.69 11.49 7.11
CA TRP A 254 7.83 11.92 8.49
C TRP A 254 8.41 10.84 9.38
N ALA A 255 9.40 11.21 10.19
CA ALA A 255 9.88 10.34 11.24
C ALA A 255 8.78 10.06 12.26
N ARG A 256 8.78 8.84 12.82
CA ARG A 256 7.97 8.51 13.98
C ARG A 256 8.45 9.30 15.19
N GLY A 257 7.59 10.11 15.79
CA GLY A 257 7.90 10.83 17.00
C GLY A 257 7.66 10.02 18.27
N GLY A 258 8.10 10.55 19.40
CA GLY A 258 7.72 10.06 20.72
C GLY A 258 6.22 10.21 20.97
N ALA A 259 5.73 9.57 22.06
CA ALA A 259 4.33 9.65 22.46
C ALA A 259 3.84 11.11 22.53
N GLY A 260 2.72 11.41 21.91
CA GLY A 260 2.09 12.73 21.90
C GLY A 260 2.55 13.69 20.80
N THR A 261 3.49 13.31 19.94
CA THR A 261 3.90 14.14 18.82
C THR A 261 3.32 13.63 17.50
N ARG A 262 2.87 14.55 16.63
CA ARG A 262 2.48 14.29 15.25
C ARG A 262 3.71 13.87 14.46
N ARG A 263 3.98 12.57 14.41
CA ARG A 263 5.07 12.10 13.59
C ARG A 263 4.71 10.75 12.99
N GLY A 264 5.16 10.53 11.78
CA GLY A 264 4.73 9.43 10.95
C GLY A 264 3.45 9.76 10.16
N CYS A 265 3.02 8.84 9.34
CA CYS A 265 1.84 9.00 8.50
C CYS A 265 0.56 8.50 9.16
N SER A 266 0.64 7.99 10.37
CA SER A 266 -0.54 7.73 11.20
C SER A 266 -0.84 8.93 12.08
N LEU A 267 -2.10 9.26 12.21
CA LEU A 267 -2.56 10.32 13.11
C LEU A 267 -2.95 9.72 14.46
N PRO A 268 -2.32 10.15 15.57
CA PRO A 268 -2.64 9.60 16.89
C PRO A 268 -4.11 9.82 17.26
N GLY A 269 -4.80 8.77 17.65
CA GLY A 269 -6.05 8.83 18.40
C GLY A 269 -7.30 9.25 17.63
N THR A 270 -7.27 9.35 16.32
CA THR A 270 -8.36 9.98 15.58
C THR A 270 -8.98 9.16 14.47
N ASP A 271 -8.38 8.06 14.11
CA ASP A 271 -8.80 7.31 12.93
C ASP A 271 -9.47 5.98 13.26
N ASN A 272 -10.01 5.87 14.48
CA ASN A 272 -10.77 4.69 14.92
C ASN A 272 -12.00 4.39 14.05
N LEU A 273 -12.42 5.30 13.19
CA LEU A 273 -13.56 5.09 12.32
C LEU A 273 -13.25 4.19 11.12
N ASN A 274 -11.96 3.98 10.78
CA ASN A 274 -11.55 3.29 9.56
C ASN A 274 -10.45 2.24 9.74
N ALA A 275 -10.25 1.71 10.94
CA ALA A 275 -9.26 0.67 11.20
C ALA A 275 -7.77 1.04 10.96
N ASP A 276 -7.44 2.17 10.35
CA ASP A 276 -6.07 2.67 10.20
C ASP A 276 -5.56 3.27 11.51
N SER A 277 -5.65 2.50 12.59
CA SER A 277 -5.12 2.92 13.88
C SER A 277 -3.63 3.22 13.75
N ALA A 278 -3.10 4.00 14.69
CA ALA A 278 -1.67 4.30 14.75
C ALA A 278 -0.77 3.06 14.70
N THR A 279 -1.30 1.88 15.00
CA THR A 279 -0.56 0.61 14.96
C THR A 279 -0.68 -0.12 13.64
N ASN A 280 -1.76 0.05 12.89
CA ASN A 280 -2.06 -0.73 11.70
C ASN A 280 -1.84 0.04 10.39
N GLN A 281 -1.62 1.36 10.44
CA GLN A 281 -1.28 2.13 9.24
C GLN A 281 -0.11 1.48 8.48
N ALA A 282 -0.24 1.39 7.16
CA ALA A 282 0.71 0.70 6.31
C ALA A 282 0.97 1.45 4.99
N GLY A 283 2.10 1.17 4.36
CA GLY A 283 2.32 1.54 2.97
C GLY A 283 1.26 0.93 2.06
N MET A 284 0.95 -0.35 2.28
CA MET A 284 -0.16 -1.04 1.65
C MET A 284 -0.90 -1.94 2.65
N TRP A 285 -2.22 -1.80 2.71
CA TRP A 285 -3.11 -2.67 3.48
C TRP A 285 -3.87 -3.60 2.54
N VAL A 286 -3.75 -4.89 2.76
CA VAL A 286 -4.30 -5.94 1.91
C VAL A 286 -5.30 -6.76 2.71
N LEU A 287 -6.60 -6.51 2.53
CA LEU A 287 -7.65 -7.38 3.04
C LEU A 287 -7.93 -8.54 2.06
N GLY A 288 -7.98 -8.24 0.77
CA GLY A 288 -8.21 -9.24 -0.28
C GLY A 288 -6.94 -10.01 -0.63
N GLN A 289 -6.86 -11.27 -0.24
CA GLN A 289 -5.66 -12.09 -0.40
C GLN A 289 -5.34 -12.45 -1.87
N ARG A 290 -6.36 -12.54 -2.75
CA ARG A 290 -6.22 -13.01 -4.14
C ARG A 290 -5.78 -11.90 -5.12
N ASN A 291 -5.01 -10.94 -4.67
CA ASN A 291 -4.48 -9.86 -5.49
C ASN A 291 -2.97 -10.00 -5.73
N HIS A 292 -2.48 -9.42 -6.80
CA HIS A 292 -1.06 -9.46 -7.16
C HIS A 292 -0.36 -8.20 -6.67
N VAL A 293 0.66 -8.36 -5.83
CA VAL A 293 1.45 -7.28 -5.22
C VAL A 293 2.91 -7.48 -5.63
N VAL A 294 3.38 -6.74 -6.64
CA VAL A 294 4.65 -7.04 -7.31
C VAL A 294 5.54 -5.80 -7.42
N GLY A 295 6.75 -5.89 -6.90
CA GLY A 295 7.78 -4.86 -7.10
C GLY A 295 7.47 -3.50 -6.44
N ASN A 296 6.58 -3.45 -5.45
CA ASN A 296 6.25 -2.21 -4.76
C ASN A 296 7.28 -1.90 -3.67
N ARG A 297 7.32 -0.63 -3.23
CA ARG A 297 8.23 -0.18 -2.20
C ARG A 297 7.49 0.67 -1.16
N PHE A 298 7.70 0.35 0.12
CA PHE A 298 6.98 0.95 1.24
C PHE A 298 7.95 1.41 2.34
N PRO A 299 8.67 2.53 2.09
CA PRO A 299 9.61 3.05 3.08
C PRO A 299 8.94 3.92 4.14
N ASN A 300 9.43 3.79 5.37
CA ASN A 300 9.23 4.72 6.50
C ASN A 300 7.81 4.81 7.06
N HIS A 301 6.97 3.82 6.82
CA HIS A 301 5.62 3.72 7.39
C HIS A 301 5.61 3.16 8.82
N ASN A 302 4.43 2.95 9.38
CA ASN A 302 4.30 2.13 10.57
C ASN A 302 4.51 0.64 10.22
N ASN A 303 3.82 0.14 9.21
CA ASN A 303 4.06 -1.16 8.59
C ASN A 303 4.30 -0.97 7.09
N GLY A 304 5.09 -1.83 6.47
CA GLY A 304 5.28 -1.83 5.02
C GLY A 304 4.04 -2.38 4.31
N MET A 305 3.92 -3.69 4.24
CA MET A 305 2.71 -4.40 3.80
C MET A 305 1.98 -4.98 5.02
N PHE A 306 0.67 -4.78 5.07
CA PHE A 306 -0.18 -5.33 6.11
C PHE A 306 -1.26 -6.21 5.49
N PHE A 307 -1.17 -7.51 5.70
CA PHE A 307 -2.17 -8.49 5.29
C PHE A 307 -3.10 -8.76 6.46
N ASP A 308 -4.35 -8.32 6.34
CA ASP A 308 -5.37 -8.55 7.36
C ASP A 308 -6.19 -9.79 6.99
N ALA A 309 -5.80 -10.92 7.55
CA ALA A 309 -6.52 -12.17 7.40
C ALA A 309 -7.49 -12.41 8.58
N GLY A 310 -7.96 -11.37 9.24
CA GLY A 310 -8.74 -11.39 10.48
C GLY A 310 -10.13 -12.01 10.40
N GLY A 311 -10.44 -12.80 9.39
CA GLY A 311 -11.70 -13.51 9.21
C GLY A 311 -12.71 -12.73 8.35
N GLY A 312 -13.64 -13.45 7.77
CA GLY A 312 -14.56 -13.04 6.74
C GLY A 312 -15.07 -11.61 6.79
N GLN A 313 -14.82 -10.87 5.76
CA GLN A 313 -15.40 -9.55 5.54
C GLN A 313 -16.60 -9.67 4.60
N GLY A 314 -17.60 -8.83 4.80
CA GLY A 314 -18.77 -8.81 3.93
C GLY A 314 -18.61 -7.75 2.87
N GLY A 315 -18.73 -8.12 1.61
CA GLY A 315 -18.74 -7.19 0.48
C GLY A 315 -19.34 -7.87 -0.74
N PRO A 316 -19.62 -7.11 -1.82
CA PRO A 316 -20.06 -7.72 -3.08
C PRO A 316 -18.91 -8.54 -3.65
N GLY A 317 -19.11 -9.83 -3.85
CA GLY A 317 -18.20 -10.70 -4.57
C GLY A 317 -18.08 -10.32 -6.04
N LEU A 318 -17.33 -11.10 -6.82
CA LEU A 318 -17.48 -11.08 -8.27
C LEU A 318 -18.96 -11.20 -8.62
N VAL A 319 -19.45 -10.37 -9.53
CA VAL A 319 -20.87 -10.38 -9.93
C VAL A 319 -21.35 -11.79 -10.27
N SER A 320 -20.46 -12.59 -10.89
CA SER A 320 -20.72 -13.98 -11.23
C SER A 320 -20.79 -14.93 -10.02
N ARG A 321 -20.34 -14.51 -8.84
CA ARG A 321 -20.21 -15.41 -7.68
C ARG A 321 -20.89 -14.94 -6.42
N GLY A 322 -21.33 -13.72 -6.33
CA GLY A 322 -22.00 -13.08 -5.17
C GLY A 322 -21.61 -13.70 -3.81
N GLY A 323 -21.20 -12.93 -2.83
CA GLY A 323 -20.92 -13.52 -1.55
C GLY A 323 -19.83 -12.82 -0.75
N LYS A 324 -19.64 -13.28 0.48
CA LYS A 324 -18.64 -12.78 1.42
C LYS A 324 -17.35 -13.59 1.29
N ALA A 325 -16.23 -12.95 1.52
CA ALA A 325 -14.94 -13.62 1.47
C ALA A 325 -14.47 -14.03 2.85
N CYS A 326 -13.97 -15.26 2.98
CA CYS A 326 -13.16 -15.70 4.10
C CYS A 326 -11.69 -15.40 3.79
N THR A 327 -11.21 -14.24 4.19
CA THR A 327 -9.89 -13.75 3.78
C THR A 327 -8.75 -14.66 4.23
N ASN A 328 -8.88 -15.29 5.38
CA ASN A 328 -7.90 -16.25 5.90
C ASN A 328 -7.89 -17.61 5.18
N GLU A 329 -8.87 -17.90 4.36
CA GLU A 329 -8.99 -19.17 3.61
C GLU A 329 -8.67 -19.02 2.12
N GLN A 330 -8.38 -17.80 1.68
CA GLN A 330 -8.02 -17.51 0.29
C GLN A 330 -6.56 -17.84 0.00
N GLN A 331 -6.31 -18.41 -1.17
CA GLN A 331 -4.96 -18.49 -1.71
C GLN A 331 -4.43 -17.09 -2.00
N LEU A 332 -3.26 -16.76 -1.49
CA LEU A 332 -2.60 -15.49 -1.78
C LEU A 332 -2.31 -15.38 -3.29
N GLY A 333 -2.52 -14.19 -3.83
CA GLY A 333 -2.05 -13.86 -5.16
C GLY A 333 -0.51 -13.83 -5.21
N ARG A 334 0.04 -13.41 -6.34
CA ARG A 334 1.50 -13.27 -6.46
C ARG A 334 2.00 -12.10 -5.62
N VAL A 335 2.78 -12.38 -4.57
CA VAL A 335 3.47 -11.38 -3.74
C VAL A 335 4.96 -11.51 -3.95
N GLN A 336 5.55 -10.66 -4.80
CA GLN A 336 6.92 -10.83 -5.26
C GLN A 336 7.68 -9.53 -5.41
N GLY A 337 8.96 -9.54 -4.99
CA GLY A 337 9.90 -8.45 -5.26
C GLY A 337 9.56 -7.14 -4.56
N ASN A 338 8.73 -7.16 -3.51
CA ASN A 338 8.39 -5.95 -2.78
C ASN A 338 9.48 -5.62 -1.77
N THR A 339 9.64 -4.34 -1.45
CA THR A 339 10.59 -3.88 -0.44
C THR A 339 9.87 -3.07 0.63
N ASN A 340 10.00 -3.50 1.88
CA ASN A 340 9.48 -2.83 3.06
C ASN A 340 10.67 -2.34 3.91
N ARG A 341 10.91 -1.05 3.90
CA ARG A 341 12.16 -0.54 4.48
C ARG A 341 11.93 0.54 5.51
N GLY A 342 12.65 0.40 6.63
CA GLY A 342 12.73 1.44 7.65
C GLY A 342 11.43 1.70 8.40
N ASN A 343 10.51 0.74 8.46
CA ASN A 343 9.20 0.95 9.07
C ASN A 343 9.28 0.91 10.61
N ALA A 344 8.35 1.57 11.26
CA ALA A 344 8.34 1.73 12.70
C ALA A 344 7.94 0.47 13.48
N ARG A 345 7.35 -0.53 12.80
CA ARG A 345 6.99 -1.82 13.39
C ARG A 345 7.43 -2.98 12.49
N PHE A 346 6.64 -3.31 11.48
CA PHE A 346 6.83 -4.48 10.64
C PHE A 346 7.16 -4.10 9.21
N GLY A 347 7.97 -4.92 8.55
CA GLY A 347 8.08 -4.90 7.10
C GLY A 347 6.84 -5.53 6.47
N THR A 348 6.73 -6.84 6.55
CA THR A 348 5.54 -7.60 6.17
C THR A 348 4.81 -8.05 7.44
N TYR A 349 3.50 -7.83 7.51
CA TYR A 349 2.70 -8.16 8.68
C TYR A 349 1.43 -8.91 8.29
N PHE A 350 1.33 -10.17 8.71
CA PHE A 350 0.10 -10.96 8.64
C PHE A 350 -0.63 -10.91 9.97
N LEU A 351 -1.79 -10.27 10.00
CA LEU A 351 -2.70 -10.29 11.14
C LEU A 351 -3.77 -11.35 10.90
N GLY A 352 -3.69 -12.42 11.67
CA GLY A 352 -4.50 -13.59 11.48
C GLY A 352 -3.85 -14.60 10.52
N PRO A 353 -4.06 -15.90 10.77
CA PRO A 353 -3.44 -16.93 9.98
C PRO A 353 -4.11 -17.09 8.62
N ASN A 354 -3.30 -17.29 7.59
CA ASN A 354 -3.77 -17.65 6.26
C ASN A 354 -3.61 -19.15 6.04
N TYR A 355 -4.73 -19.82 5.78
CA TYR A 355 -4.81 -21.24 5.46
C TYR A 355 -5.67 -21.44 4.23
N PRO A 356 -5.08 -21.46 3.03
CA PRO A 356 -5.84 -21.68 1.82
C PRO A 356 -6.62 -22.99 1.84
N LYS A 357 -7.89 -22.93 1.49
CA LYS A 357 -8.77 -24.09 1.41
C LYS A 357 -8.84 -24.66 0.02
N ASP A 358 -9.17 -25.92 -0.09
CA ASP A 358 -9.38 -26.58 -1.37
C ASP A 358 -10.58 -25.98 -2.11
N THR A 359 -10.28 -25.41 -3.25
CA THR A 359 -11.27 -24.76 -4.13
C THR A 359 -11.83 -25.71 -5.20
N THR A 360 -11.34 -26.94 -5.25
CA THR A 360 -11.72 -27.88 -6.31
C THR A 360 -13.12 -28.46 -6.14
N GLN A 361 -13.66 -28.43 -4.93
CA GLN A 361 -14.94 -29.05 -4.61
C GLN A 361 -16.17 -28.20 -4.94
N SER A 362 -16.04 -26.91 -5.08
CA SER A 362 -17.05 -26.06 -5.73
C SER A 362 -16.45 -24.69 -6.04
N LEU A 363 -16.88 -24.11 -7.15
CA LEU A 363 -16.58 -22.70 -7.47
C LEU A 363 -17.11 -21.75 -6.39
N ALA A 364 -17.97 -22.21 -5.50
CA ALA A 364 -18.47 -21.47 -4.36
C ALA A 364 -17.43 -21.42 -3.20
N ASN A 365 -16.46 -22.31 -3.15
CA ASN A 365 -15.51 -22.44 -2.03
C ASN A 365 -14.14 -21.80 -2.31
N ASP A 366 -14.04 -20.94 -3.25
CA ASP A 366 -12.82 -20.16 -3.54
C ASP A 366 -12.46 -19.13 -2.44
N GLY A 367 -12.70 -19.45 -1.18
CA GLY A 367 -12.65 -18.51 -0.08
C GLY A 367 -13.79 -17.49 -0.12
N MET A 368 -14.77 -17.71 -1.02
CA MET A 368 -15.97 -16.89 -1.14
C MET A 368 -17.14 -17.63 -0.51
N GLU A 369 -17.59 -17.11 0.61
CA GLU A 369 -18.71 -17.66 1.33
C GLU A 369 -19.90 -16.69 1.32
N THR A 370 -21.08 -17.22 1.31
CA THR A 370 -22.32 -16.42 1.36
C THR A 370 -22.64 -15.91 2.76
N ASP A 371 -22.04 -16.55 3.77
CA ASP A 371 -22.23 -16.19 5.17
C ASP A 371 -20.89 -16.12 5.90
N LYS A 372 -20.63 -15.00 6.57
CA LYS A 372 -19.45 -14.78 7.39
C LYS A 372 -19.30 -15.86 8.50
N ALA A 373 -20.41 -16.38 8.99
CA ALA A 373 -20.40 -17.42 10.02
C ALA A 373 -19.89 -18.77 9.52
N SER A 374 -19.85 -18.97 8.21
CA SER A 374 -19.33 -20.19 7.58
C SER A 374 -17.81 -20.24 7.48
N CYS A 375 -17.12 -19.11 7.63
CA CYS A 375 -15.67 -19.07 7.71
C CYS A 375 -15.20 -19.81 8.96
N LYS A 376 -14.49 -20.91 8.79
CA LYS A 376 -14.13 -21.83 9.89
C LYS A 376 -12.98 -21.38 10.78
N GLY A 377 -12.48 -20.18 10.58
CA GLY A 377 -11.41 -19.61 11.40
C GLY A 377 -10.06 -20.28 11.14
N PHE A 378 -9.33 -20.53 12.20
CA PHE A 378 -7.90 -20.83 12.14
C PHE A 378 -7.55 -22.32 12.13
N LEU A 379 -8.53 -23.19 12.13
CA LEU A 379 -8.23 -24.63 12.14
C LEU A 379 -8.13 -25.13 10.71
N PRO A 380 -7.02 -25.77 10.33
CA PRO A 380 -6.99 -26.57 9.13
C PRO A 380 -8.05 -27.67 9.33
N ASP A 381 -9.02 -27.70 8.48
CA ASP A 381 -9.94 -28.82 8.38
C ASP A 381 -9.51 -29.70 7.20
N GLY A 382 -10.21 -30.77 6.98
CA GLY A 382 -9.89 -31.70 5.90
C GLY A 382 -10.03 -31.11 4.48
N ASN A 383 -10.27 -29.79 4.36
CA ASN A 383 -10.41 -29.07 3.09
C ASN A 383 -9.18 -28.22 2.77
N ASP A 384 -8.11 -28.31 3.54
CA ASP A 384 -6.83 -27.69 3.21
C ASP A 384 -6.41 -28.13 1.81
N ASN A 385 -6.05 -27.18 0.94
CA ASN A 385 -5.68 -27.47 -0.43
C ASN A 385 -4.23 -28.00 -0.56
N GLY A 386 -3.49 -28.08 0.54
CA GLY A 386 -2.09 -28.51 0.55
C GLY A 386 -1.12 -27.55 -0.16
N VAL A 387 -1.57 -26.34 -0.47
CA VAL A 387 -0.76 -25.32 -1.16
C VAL A 387 -0.54 -24.13 -0.24
N SER A 388 0.67 -24.03 0.27
CA SER A 388 1.06 -22.91 1.13
C SER A 388 1.03 -21.58 0.40
N THR A 389 0.74 -20.53 1.13
CA THR A 389 0.92 -19.15 0.66
C THR A 389 2.40 -18.88 0.40
N LEU A 390 2.73 -18.32 -0.76
CA LEU A 390 4.12 -18.13 -1.19
C LEU A 390 4.49 -16.64 -1.32
N LEU A 391 5.49 -16.22 -0.56
CA LEU A 391 6.15 -14.93 -0.70
C LEU A 391 7.50 -15.11 -1.42
N LEU A 392 7.67 -14.38 -2.55
CA LEU A 392 8.85 -14.51 -3.43
C LEU A 392 9.69 -13.24 -3.39
N GLU A 393 11.00 -13.37 -3.16
CA GLU A 393 11.97 -12.29 -3.41
C GLU A 393 11.63 -10.94 -2.73
N ASN A 394 10.86 -10.97 -1.63
CA ASN A 394 10.54 -9.75 -0.91
C ASN A 394 11.69 -9.38 0.04
N VAL A 395 11.79 -8.09 0.33
CA VAL A 395 12.85 -7.53 1.17
C VAL A 395 12.24 -6.76 2.33
N ASP A 396 12.58 -7.14 3.55
CA ASP A 396 12.20 -6.48 4.80
C ASP A 396 13.45 -5.97 5.52
N GLU A 397 13.76 -4.68 5.40
CA GLU A 397 15.01 -4.11 5.88
C GLU A 397 14.82 -2.94 6.86
N GLY A 398 15.55 -2.95 7.96
CA GLY A 398 15.62 -1.83 8.91
C GLY A 398 14.32 -1.53 9.64
N ASN A 399 13.39 -2.48 9.71
CA ASN A 399 12.11 -2.32 10.40
C ASN A 399 12.30 -2.44 11.92
N ALA A 400 11.58 -1.65 12.73
CA ALA A 400 11.92 -1.49 14.14
C ALA A 400 11.64 -2.73 14.99
N PHE A 401 10.56 -3.47 14.72
CA PHE A 401 10.16 -4.59 15.54
C PHE A 401 10.51 -5.93 14.87
N THR A 402 10.00 -6.16 13.68
CA THR A 402 10.23 -7.41 12.95
C THR A 402 10.30 -7.14 11.45
N GLY A 403 11.16 -7.86 10.74
CA GLY A 403 11.11 -7.91 9.28
C GLY A 403 9.76 -8.43 8.85
N THR A 404 9.50 -9.70 9.10
CA THR A 404 8.23 -10.34 8.78
C THR A 404 7.57 -10.92 10.03
N TYR A 405 6.33 -10.53 10.28
CA TYR A 405 5.46 -11.14 11.29
C TYR A 405 4.38 -11.94 10.58
N GLU A 406 4.26 -13.20 10.90
CA GLU A 406 3.37 -14.11 10.18
C GLU A 406 2.52 -15.00 11.08
N GLN A 407 1.44 -15.47 10.48
CA GLN A 407 0.58 -16.51 11.01
C GLN A 407 0.06 -17.34 9.84
N GLY A 408 0.07 -18.66 9.96
CA GLY A 408 -0.50 -19.52 8.94
C GLY A 408 0.53 -20.36 8.17
N ASP A 409 0.09 -20.95 7.09
CA ASP A 409 0.93 -21.76 6.21
C ASP A 409 1.55 -20.90 5.13
N ILE A 410 2.72 -20.34 5.44
CA ILE A 410 3.44 -19.41 4.59
C ILE A 410 4.82 -19.96 4.23
N GLN A 411 5.14 -19.90 2.96
CA GLN A 411 6.47 -20.23 2.43
C GLN A 411 7.19 -18.96 1.96
N TYR A 412 8.46 -18.91 2.22
CA TYR A 412 9.37 -17.88 1.72
C TYR A 412 10.35 -18.45 0.74
N ARG A 413 10.52 -17.79 -0.40
CA ARG A 413 11.58 -18.12 -1.35
C ARG A 413 12.34 -16.86 -1.71
N ASN A 414 13.68 -16.94 -1.58
CA ASN A 414 14.58 -15.82 -1.85
C ASN A 414 14.15 -14.53 -1.12
N HIS A 415 13.61 -14.68 0.08
CA HIS A 415 13.21 -13.57 0.95
C HIS A 415 14.43 -13.07 1.71
N MET A 416 14.50 -11.75 1.92
CA MET A 416 15.55 -11.16 2.75
C MET A 416 14.92 -10.35 3.88
N ALA A 417 15.34 -10.65 5.12
CA ALA A 417 15.09 -9.82 6.28
C ALA A 417 16.40 -9.39 6.91
N SER A 418 16.59 -8.11 7.20
CA SER A 418 17.82 -7.60 7.78
C SER A 418 17.66 -6.33 8.59
N ARG A 419 18.61 -6.07 9.52
CA ARG A 419 18.64 -4.85 10.36
C ARG A 419 17.38 -4.60 11.14
N THR A 420 16.68 -5.66 11.55
CA THR A 420 15.46 -5.62 12.37
C THR A 420 15.74 -6.27 13.72
N ASN A 421 14.92 -5.98 14.75
CA ASN A 421 15.09 -6.63 16.04
C ASN A 421 14.85 -8.15 15.96
N ASN A 422 13.84 -8.55 15.19
CA ASN A 422 13.57 -9.94 14.85
C ASN A 422 13.48 -10.05 13.33
N LEU A 423 14.17 -10.99 12.72
CA LEU A 423 14.14 -11.16 11.27
C LEU A 423 12.77 -11.66 10.82
N ILE A 424 12.31 -12.75 11.43
CA ILE A 424 11.00 -13.32 11.25
C ILE A 424 10.43 -13.60 12.64
N TYR A 425 9.19 -13.20 12.86
CA TYR A 425 8.43 -13.56 14.05
C TYR A 425 7.23 -14.37 13.62
N TRP A 426 7.28 -15.66 13.89
CA TRP A 426 6.20 -16.58 13.64
C TRP A 426 5.40 -16.82 14.90
N LYS A 427 4.11 -16.53 14.85
CA LYS A 427 3.20 -16.75 15.95
C LYS A 427 2.46 -18.06 15.72
N GLU A 428 2.80 -19.07 16.51
CA GLU A 428 2.02 -20.28 16.60
C GLU A 428 0.65 -19.96 17.21
N THR A 429 -0.42 -20.41 16.58
CA THR A 429 -1.74 -20.39 17.19
C THR A 429 -1.91 -21.68 17.99
N LYS A 430 -2.45 -21.59 19.21
CA LYS A 430 -2.57 -22.71 20.18
C LYS A 430 -3.30 -23.97 19.67
N ASN A 431 -3.83 -23.93 18.47
CA ASN A 431 -4.63 -24.99 17.88
C ASN A 431 -3.92 -25.74 16.75
N PHE A 432 -2.62 -25.55 16.61
CA PHE A 432 -1.82 -26.37 15.70
C PHE A 432 -1.51 -27.70 16.33
N ALA A 433 -2.33 -28.68 16.07
CA ALA A 433 -2.01 -30.05 16.45
C ALA A 433 -0.97 -30.70 15.53
N ASP A 434 -0.88 -30.27 14.27
CA ASP A 434 -0.10 -31.01 13.26
C ASP A 434 0.58 -30.11 12.22
N GLY A 435 1.46 -29.22 12.66
CA GLY A 435 2.64 -28.95 11.85
C GLY A 435 2.52 -28.09 10.60
N CYS A 436 1.63 -27.11 10.55
CA CYS A 436 1.81 -26.03 9.55
C CYS A 436 3.00 -25.18 9.98
N ALA A 437 4.12 -25.41 9.36
CA ALA A 437 5.36 -24.69 9.61
C ALA A 437 5.60 -23.65 8.51
N ALA A 438 6.16 -22.52 8.87
CA ALA A 438 6.77 -21.65 7.88
C ALA A 438 7.91 -22.40 7.20
N HIS A 439 7.89 -22.46 5.89
CA HIS A 439 8.94 -23.12 5.11
C HIS A 439 9.86 -22.06 4.53
N LEU A 440 11.09 -22.01 5.04
CA LEU A 440 12.14 -21.13 4.54
C LEU A 440 12.95 -21.88 3.48
N LYS A 441 13.07 -21.33 2.29
CA LYS A 441 13.90 -21.89 1.24
C LYS A 441 14.70 -20.79 0.54
N GLY A 442 16.01 -20.77 0.81
CA GLY A 442 16.91 -19.74 0.32
C GLY A 442 16.54 -18.37 0.86
N GLY A 443 17.44 -17.58 1.24
CA GLY A 443 17.20 -16.23 1.76
C GLY A 443 18.37 -15.77 2.61
N LEU A 444 18.49 -14.48 2.78
CA LEU A 444 19.47 -13.86 3.67
C LEU A 444 18.72 -13.31 4.89
N TYR A 445 19.08 -13.80 6.07
CA TYR A 445 18.49 -13.43 7.35
C TYR A 445 19.51 -12.73 8.24
#